data_9105390d25ca7a5687ba2cbd59091806
#
_entry.id   9105390d25ca7a5687ba2cbd59091806
#
_cell.length_a   1.000
_cell.length_b   1.000
_cell.length_c   1.000
_cell.angle_alpha   90.00
_cell.angle_beta   90.00
_cell.angle_gamma   90.00
#
_symmetry.space_group_name_H-M   'P 1'
#
loop_
_entity.id
_entity.type
_entity.pdbx_description
1 polymer ?
#
loop_
_entity_poly.entity_id
_entity_poly.type
_entity_poly.pdbx_seq_one_letter_code
_entity_poly.pdbx_strand_id
1 'polypeptide(L)'
;MSGADGRGRTIARWALGGILLVAGTGHLTIQREEFRAQVPEWVPLDEDVVVVASGVVELLLGASLILLRRQRVAVGLVVAGFFVAIFPGNIAQWREGTDAFGLDTDAKRFARLFFQPLLVLWALWSTGASRLLTRRRDG
;
A
#
# COMPACT_ATOMS: atom_id res chain seq x y z
N MET A 1 19.34 -16.90 11.28
CA MET A 1 18.96 -16.23 10.06
C MET A 1 20.13 -16.15 9.12
N SER A 2 20.01 -16.68 7.92
CA SER A 2 21.08 -16.52 6.93
C SER A 2 21.17 -15.05 6.50
N GLY A 3 22.37 -14.54 6.23
CA GLY A 3 22.57 -13.16 5.76
C GLY A 3 21.86 -12.88 4.44
N ALA A 4 21.60 -13.93 3.63
CA ALA A 4 20.89 -13.82 2.36
C ALA A 4 19.42 -13.43 2.56
N ASP A 5 18.71 -14.03 3.54
CA ASP A 5 17.33 -13.67 3.87
C ASP A 5 17.23 -12.25 4.39
N GLY A 6 18.18 -11.84 5.24
CA GLY A 6 18.22 -10.47 5.77
C GLY A 6 18.41 -9.44 4.67
N ARG A 7 19.29 -9.71 3.71
CA ARG A 7 19.53 -8.81 2.56
C ARG A 7 18.32 -8.73 1.64
N GLY A 8 17.73 -9.88 1.29
CA GLY A 8 16.55 -9.93 0.43
C GLY A 8 15.39 -9.16 1.04
N ARG A 9 15.13 -9.35 2.31
CA ARG A 9 14.08 -8.62 3.02
C ARG A 9 14.37 -7.12 3.11
N THR A 10 15.62 -6.74 3.37
CA THR A 10 16.03 -5.33 3.43
C THR A 10 15.84 -4.65 2.07
N ILE A 11 16.29 -5.26 0.99
CA ILE A 11 16.11 -4.73 -0.36
C ILE A 11 14.62 -4.61 -0.69
N ALA A 12 13.83 -5.64 -0.40
CA ALA A 12 12.39 -5.63 -0.64
C ALA A 12 11.67 -4.54 0.17
N ARG A 13 12.11 -4.32 1.42
CA ARG A 13 11.59 -3.27 2.28
C ARG A 13 11.90 -1.87 1.73
N TRP A 14 13.12 -1.64 1.30
CA TRP A 14 13.51 -0.37 0.69
C TRP A 14 12.81 -0.12 -0.63
N ALA A 15 12.63 -1.17 -1.45
CA ALA A 15 11.89 -1.08 -2.69
C ALA A 15 10.44 -0.67 -2.45
N LEU A 16 9.79 -1.30 -1.47
CA LEU A 16 8.41 -0.95 -1.10
C LEU A 16 8.33 0.48 -0.56
N GLY A 17 9.28 0.88 0.28
CA GLY A 17 9.39 2.26 0.78
C GLY A 17 9.51 3.27 -0.36
N GLY A 18 10.37 2.98 -1.33
CA GLY A 18 10.55 3.81 -2.52
C GLY A 18 9.27 3.93 -3.34
N ILE A 19 8.56 2.83 -3.54
CA ILE A 19 7.28 2.80 -4.24
C ILE A 19 6.25 3.69 -3.52
N LEU A 20 6.17 3.60 -2.19
CA LEU A 20 5.25 4.43 -1.41
C LEU A 20 5.61 5.90 -1.49
N LEU A 21 6.90 6.25 -1.49
CA LEU A 21 7.35 7.63 -1.65
C LEU A 21 6.94 8.18 -3.02
N VAL A 22 7.11 7.40 -4.07
CA VAL A 22 6.70 7.79 -5.42
C VAL A 22 5.17 7.93 -5.50
N ALA A 23 4.44 6.95 -4.98
CA ALA A 23 2.98 6.97 -4.98
C ALA A 23 2.42 8.15 -4.16
N GLY A 24 2.96 8.39 -2.97
CA GLY A 24 2.55 9.51 -2.13
C GLY A 24 2.81 10.86 -2.80
N THR A 25 3.94 11.01 -3.47
CA THR A 25 4.25 12.20 -4.26
C THR A 25 3.23 12.38 -5.39
N GLY A 26 2.88 11.28 -6.09
CA GLY A 26 1.86 11.29 -7.13
C GLY A 26 0.48 11.73 -6.63
N HIS A 27 0.09 11.26 -5.43
CA HIS A 27 -1.15 11.67 -4.76
C HIS A 27 -1.25 13.19 -4.58
N LEU A 28 -0.13 13.83 -4.30
CA LEU A 28 -0.09 15.26 -3.99
C LEU A 28 0.15 16.13 -5.23
N THR A 29 0.50 15.54 -6.37
CA THR A 29 0.91 16.26 -7.57
C THR A 29 0.18 15.79 -8.83
N ILE A 30 0.90 15.14 -9.75
CA ILE A 30 0.45 14.85 -11.12
C ILE A 30 -0.68 13.83 -11.24
N GLN A 31 -0.86 12.95 -10.25
CA GLN A 31 -1.88 11.89 -10.28
C GLN A 31 -3.04 12.16 -9.32
N ARG A 32 -3.15 13.37 -8.81
CA ARG A 32 -4.17 13.73 -7.82
C ARG A 32 -5.60 13.45 -8.30
N GLU A 33 -5.92 13.79 -9.55
CA GLU A 33 -7.24 13.53 -10.13
C GLU A 33 -7.54 12.04 -10.26
N GLU A 34 -6.56 11.24 -10.68
CA GLU A 34 -6.73 9.79 -10.81
C GLU A 34 -7.01 9.13 -9.46
N PHE A 35 -6.32 9.57 -8.41
CA PHE A 35 -6.58 9.06 -7.05
C PHE A 35 -7.96 9.50 -6.54
N ARG A 36 -8.43 10.69 -6.88
CA ARG A 36 -9.77 11.14 -6.53
C ARG A 36 -10.85 10.22 -7.11
N ALA A 37 -10.64 9.72 -8.31
CA ALA A 37 -11.54 8.79 -8.96
C ALA A 37 -11.67 7.45 -8.22
N GLN A 38 -10.72 7.09 -7.39
CA GLN A 38 -10.73 5.86 -6.60
C GLN A 38 -11.42 5.99 -5.23
N VAL A 39 -11.78 7.21 -4.81
CA VAL A 39 -12.48 7.41 -3.53
C VAL A 39 -13.93 6.94 -3.69
N PRO A 40 -14.39 5.95 -2.87
CA PRO A 40 -15.77 5.48 -2.95
C PRO A 40 -16.76 6.60 -2.63
N GLU A 41 -17.89 6.62 -3.34
CA GLU A 41 -18.93 7.65 -3.17
C GLU A 41 -19.52 7.70 -1.75
N TRP A 42 -19.52 6.55 -1.05
CA TRP A 42 -20.08 6.46 0.30
C TRP A 42 -19.18 7.06 1.39
N VAL A 43 -17.94 7.45 1.04
CA VAL A 43 -17.03 8.07 2.02
C VAL A 43 -17.53 9.49 2.34
N PRO A 44 -17.81 9.82 3.62
CA PRO A 44 -18.41 11.09 4.00
C PRO A 44 -17.40 12.24 4.10
N LEU A 45 -16.34 12.20 3.30
CA LEU A 45 -15.28 13.20 3.27
C LEU A 45 -15.10 13.70 1.84
N ASP A 46 -14.59 14.93 1.70
CA ASP A 46 -14.20 15.45 0.40
C ASP A 46 -13.13 14.56 -0.21
N GLU A 47 -13.29 14.22 -1.50
CA GLU A 47 -12.36 13.35 -2.22
C GLU A 47 -10.93 13.86 -2.18
N ASP A 48 -10.75 15.16 -2.29
CA ASP A 48 -9.44 15.80 -2.28
C ASP A 48 -8.76 15.66 -0.91
N VAL A 49 -9.53 15.81 0.18
CA VAL A 49 -9.02 15.60 1.55
C VAL A 49 -8.53 14.16 1.73
N VAL A 50 -9.30 13.18 1.24
CA VAL A 50 -8.93 11.76 1.31
C VAL A 50 -7.64 11.50 0.55
N VAL A 51 -7.52 12.02 -0.66
CA VAL A 51 -6.34 11.84 -1.52
C VAL A 51 -5.09 12.48 -0.90
N VAL A 52 -5.20 13.71 -0.43
CA VAL A 52 -4.07 14.42 0.21
C VAL A 52 -3.65 13.71 1.49
N ALA A 53 -4.60 13.35 2.34
CA ALA A 53 -4.31 12.63 3.59
C ALA A 53 -3.62 11.29 3.30
N SER A 54 -4.12 10.52 2.33
CA SER A 54 -3.52 9.26 1.91
C SER A 54 -2.08 9.45 1.39
N GLY A 55 -1.85 10.49 0.59
CA GLY A 55 -0.53 10.82 0.07
C GLY A 55 0.47 11.12 1.18
N VAL A 56 0.07 11.92 2.18
CA VAL A 56 0.91 12.22 3.34
C VAL A 56 1.22 10.94 4.12
N VAL A 57 0.22 10.10 4.37
CA VAL A 57 0.41 8.82 5.06
C VAL A 57 1.39 7.94 4.28
N GLU A 58 1.25 7.85 2.97
CA GLU A 58 2.16 7.06 2.14
C GLU A 58 3.60 7.55 2.20
N LEU A 59 3.82 8.87 2.19
CA LEU A 59 5.15 9.44 2.34
C LEU A 59 5.76 9.09 3.69
N LEU A 60 4.98 9.20 4.76
CA LEU A 60 5.42 8.86 6.11
C LEU A 60 5.73 7.36 6.23
N LEU A 61 4.88 6.51 5.69
CA LEU A 61 5.07 5.06 5.74
C LEU A 61 6.27 4.63 4.88
N GLY A 62 6.42 5.20 3.70
CA GLY A 62 7.56 4.93 2.83
C GLY A 62 8.88 5.31 3.48
N ALA A 63 8.95 6.50 4.05
CA ALA A 63 10.14 6.96 4.79
C ALA A 63 10.40 6.06 6.01
N SER A 64 9.35 5.67 6.72
CA SER A 64 9.46 4.81 7.91
C SER A 64 10.02 3.42 7.55
N LEU A 65 9.60 2.85 6.42
CA LEU A 65 10.12 1.56 5.96
C LEU A 65 11.63 1.61 5.70
N ILE A 66 12.13 2.73 5.25
CA ILE A 66 13.56 2.91 4.93
C ILE A 66 14.36 3.29 6.19
N LEU A 67 13.86 4.23 6.99
CA LEU A 67 14.61 4.87 8.06
C LEU A 67 14.44 4.18 9.42
N LEU A 68 13.27 3.62 9.73
CA LEU A 68 12.97 3.04 11.04
C LEU A 68 13.26 1.53 11.08
N ARG A 69 14.52 1.18 10.92
CA ARG A 69 14.94 -0.23 10.87
C ARG A 69 14.54 -1.02 12.13
N ARG A 70 14.69 -0.41 13.30
CA ARG A 70 14.38 -1.09 14.58
C ARG A 70 12.89 -1.33 14.77
N GLN A 71 12.05 -0.45 14.25
CA GLN A 71 10.60 -0.53 14.32
C GLN A 71 9.99 -1.18 13.07
N ARG A 72 10.78 -1.83 12.22
CA ARG A 72 10.33 -2.36 10.94
C ARG A 72 9.11 -3.27 11.03
N VAL A 73 9.02 -4.09 12.08
CA VAL A 73 7.88 -5.01 12.26
C VAL A 73 6.60 -4.22 12.51
N ALA A 74 6.63 -3.24 13.42
CA ALA A 74 5.48 -2.38 13.69
C ALA A 74 5.10 -1.57 12.44
N VAL A 75 6.08 -1.01 11.74
CA VAL A 75 5.86 -0.27 10.49
C VAL A 75 5.23 -1.19 9.44
N GLY A 76 5.71 -2.43 9.31
CA GLY A 76 5.16 -3.41 8.38
C GLY A 76 3.69 -3.73 8.64
N LEU A 77 3.31 -3.85 9.92
CA LEU A 77 1.91 -4.06 10.29
C LEU A 77 1.05 -2.86 9.92
N VAL A 78 1.53 -1.65 10.15
CA VAL A 78 0.81 -0.41 9.79
C VAL A 78 0.68 -0.30 8.27
N VAL A 79 1.75 -0.57 7.52
CA VAL A 79 1.73 -0.52 6.05
C VAL A 79 0.75 -1.55 5.49
N ALA A 80 0.78 -2.78 6.02
CA ALA A 80 -0.17 -3.83 5.60
C ALA A 80 -1.60 -3.40 5.90
N GLY A 81 -1.86 -2.83 7.08
CA GLY A 81 -3.16 -2.29 7.45
C GLY A 81 -3.61 -1.16 6.52
N PHE A 82 -2.69 -0.29 6.13
CA PHE A 82 -2.97 0.77 5.16
C PHE A 82 -3.39 0.20 3.80
N PHE A 83 -2.67 -0.80 3.28
CA PHE A 83 -3.04 -1.45 2.03
C PHE A 83 -4.42 -2.12 2.10
N VAL A 84 -4.77 -2.71 3.23
CA VAL A 84 -6.10 -3.26 3.44
C VAL A 84 -7.15 -2.14 3.47
N ALA A 85 -6.83 -1.02 4.14
CA ALA A 85 -7.76 0.10 4.27
C ALA A 85 -8.08 0.78 2.93
N ILE A 86 -7.13 0.81 2.00
CA ILE A 86 -7.37 1.42 0.68
C ILE A 86 -7.97 0.43 -0.35
N PHE A 87 -8.07 -0.84 -0.01
CA PHE A 87 -8.64 -1.86 -0.90
C PHE A 87 -10.09 -1.54 -1.35
N PRO A 88 -10.97 -0.99 -0.48
CA PRO A 88 -12.31 -0.58 -0.93
C PRO A 88 -12.30 0.40 -2.12
N GLY A 89 -11.29 1.27 -2.23
CA GLY A 89 -11.14 2.15 -3.39
C GLY A 89 -10.92 1.39 -4.69
N ASN A 90 -10.11 0.34 -4.66
CA ASN A 90 -9.89 -0.52 -5.83
C ASN A 90 -11.15 -1.30 -6.20
N ILE A 91 -11.89 -1.79 -5.21
CA ILE A 91 -13.16 -2.49 -5.42
C ILE A 91 -14.18 -1.52 -6.04
N ALA A 92 -14.26 -0.29 -5.52
CA ALA A 92 -15.17 0.73 -6.05
C ALA A 92 -14.82 1.07 -7.51
N GLN A 93 -13.56 1.20 -7.84
CA GLN A 93 -13.11 1.45 -9.21
C GLN A 93 -13.57 0.33 -10.17
N TRP A 94 -13.45 -0.93 -9.74
CA TRP A 94 -13.92 -2.06 -10.54
C TRP A 94 -15.44 -2.10 -10.67
N ARG A 95 -16.16 -1.92 -9.56
CA ARG A 95 -17.64 -1.97 -9.56
C ARG A 95 -18.27 -0.82 -10.35
N GLU A 96 -17.71 0.38 -10.26
CA GLU A 96 -18.21 1.58 -10.90
C GLU A 96 -17.70 1.75 -12.34
N GLY A 97 -16.71 0.92 -12.74
CA GLY A 97 -16.10 1.00 -14.07
C GLY A 97 -15.33 2.29 -14.29
N THR A 98 -14.71 2.84 -13.26
CA THR A 98 -13.98 4.11 -13.31
C THR A 98 -12.64 3.96 -14.03
N ASP A 99 -12.40 4.79 -15.04
CA ASP A 99 -11.13 4.83 -15.77
C ASP A 99 -10.13 5.70 -15.01
N ALA A 100 -9.04 5.07 -14.54
CA ALA A 100 -7.93 5.76 -13.88
C ALA A 100 -6.67 4.89 -13.99
N PHE A 101 -5.51 5.49 -14.02
CA PHE A 101 -4.21 4.80 -14.10
C PHE A 101 -4.08 3.83 -15.29
N GLY A 102 -4.75 4.12 -16.42
CA GLY A 102 -4.76 3.25 -17.57
C GLY A 102 -5.64 2.01 -17.42
N LEU A 103 -6.41 1.91 -16.33
CA LEU A 103 -7.36 0.82 -16.09
C LEU A 103 -8.70 1.14 -16.75
N ASP A 104 -8.73 0.99 -18.06
CA ASP A 104 -9.86 1.39 -18.91
C ASP A 104 -10.78 0.23 -19.32
N THR A 105 -10.52 -0.99 -18.83
CA THR A 105 -11.37 -2.16 -19.05
C THR A 105 -11.68 -2.85 -17.73
N ASP A 106 -12.80 -3.58 -17.67
CA ASP A 106 -13.17 -4.34 -16.48
C ASP A 106 -12.13 -5.42 -16.15
N ALA A 107 -11.54 -6.04 -17.17
CA ALA A 107 -10.48 -7.04 -16.99
C ALA A 107 -9.25 -6.43 -16.29
N LYS A 108 -8.82 -5.23 -16.70
CA LYS A 108 -7.69 -4.53 -16.09
C LYS A 108 -8.01 -4.12 -14.65
N ARG A 109 -9.19 -3.56 -14.41
CA ARG A 109 -9.63 -3.16 -13.08
C ARG A 109 -9.75 -4.36 -12.13
N PHE A 110 -10.28 -5.47 -12.63
CA PHE A 110 -10.37 -6.71 -11.86
C PHE A 110 -9.00 -7.28 -11.53
N ALA A 111 -8.08 -7.31 -12.51
CA ALA A 111 -6.69 -7.77 -12.30
C ALA A 111 -5.98 -6.93 -11.22
N ARG A 112 -6.25 -5.62 -11.16
CA ARG A 112 -5.67 -4.72 -10.16
C ARG A 112 -6.01 -5.16 -8.72
N LEU A 113 -7.19 -5.76 -8.51
CA LEU A 113 -7.60 -6.23 -7.18
C LEU A 113 -6.65 -7.29 -6.61
N PHE A 114 -6.02 -8.09 -7.45
CA PHE A 114 -5.07 -9.12 -7.01
C PHE A 114 -3.73 -8.56 -6.58
N PHE A 115 -3.37 -7.36 -7.03
CA PHE A 115 -2.14 -6.69 -6.60
C PHE A 115 -2.19 -6.30 -5.11
N GLN A 116 -3.35 -5.98 -4.59
CA GLN A 116 -3.48 -5.50 -3.22
C GLN A 116 -3.06 -6.56 -2.19
N PRO A 117 -3.52 -7.82 -2.26
CA PRO A 117 -3.01 -8.87 -1.39
C PRO A 117 -1.49 -9.08 -1.53
N LEU A 118 -0.95 -8.95 -2.74
CA LEU A 118 0.50 -9.07 -2.95
C LEU A 118 1.27 -7.96 -2.24
N LEU A 119 0.75 -6.73 -2.25
CA LEU A 119 1.36 -5.61 -1.51
C LEU A 119 1.32 -5.85 0.00
N VAL A 120 0.21 -6.39 0.51
CA VAL A 120 0.08 -6.76 1.93
C VAL A 120 1.14 -7.80 2.30
N LEU A 121 1.27 -8.86 1.50
CA LEU A 121 2.27 -9.90 1.73
C LEU A 121 3.70 -9.34 1.65
N TRP A 122 3.94 -8.45 0.71
CA TRP A 122 5.24 -7.78 0.56
C TRP A 122 5.59 -6.99 1.82
N ALA A 123 4.65 -6.19 2.34
CA ALA A 123 4.86 -5.43 3.57
C ALA A 123 5.16 -6.35 4.77
N LEU A 124 4.40 -7.42 4.92
CA LEU A 124 4.55 -8.35 6.04
C LEU A 124 5.87 -9.13 5.95
N TRP A 125 6.21 -9.62 4.78
CA TRP A 125 7.42 -10.43 4.61
C TRP A 125 8.70 -9.58 4.73
N SER A 126 8.76 -8.44 4.03
CA SER A 126 9.97 -7.62 3.96
C SER A 126 10.36 -6.98 5.29
N THR A 127 9.40 -6.80 6.19
CA THR A 127 9.62 -6.21 7.52
C THR A 127 9.80 -7.25 8.62
N GLY A 128 9.55 -8.52 8.32
CA GLY A 128 9.57 -9.59 9.31
C GLY A 128 8.27 -9.72 10.11
N ALA A 129 7.27 -8.88 9.84
CA ALA A 129 5.98 -8.92 10.53
C ALA A 129 5.25 -10.26 10.34
N SER A 130 5.45 -10.93 9.21
CA SER A 130 4.87 -12.24 8.93
C SER A 130 5.27 -13.30 9.97
N ARG A 131 6.43 -13.16 10.58
CA ARG A 131 6.90 -14.08 11.62
C ARG A 131 6.08 -14.00 12.90
N LEU A 132 5.56 -12.82 13.24
CA LEU A 132 4.64 -12.66 14.37
C LEU A 132 3.33 -13.42 14.15
N LEU A 133 2.83 -13.40 12.92
CA LEU A 133 1.58 -14.07 12.56
C LEU A 133 1.74 -15.59 12.58
N THR A 134 2.88 -16.11 12.16
CA THR A 134 3.17 -17.55 12.21
C THR A 134 3.39 -18.04 13.62
N ARG A 135 4.08 -17.28 14.49
CA ARG A 135 4.31 -17.66 15.88
C ARG A 135 3.02 -17.83 16.69
N ARG A 136 1.98 -17.07 16.35
CA ARG A 136 0.66 -17.19 17.02
C ARG A 136 -0.07 -18.47 16.68
N ARG A 137 0.28 -19.12 15.57
CA ARG A 137 -0.33 -20.40 15.16
C ARG A 137 0.28 -21.61 15.88
N ASP A 138 1.50 -21.48 16.33
CA ASP A 138 2.26 -22.57 16.95
C ASP A 138 2.18 -22.56 18.48
N GLY A 139 1.43 -21.62 19.07
CA GLY A 139 1.26 -21.45 20.50
C GLY A 139 -0.02 -21.99 21.09
#